data_0c033712f655d9c0b45453aca6ec75d5
#
_entry.id   0c033712f655d9c0b45453aca6ec75d5
#
_cell.length_a   1.000
_cell.length_b   1.000
_cell.length_c   1.000
_cell.angle_alpha   90.00
_cell.angle_beta   90.00
_cell.angle_gamma   90.00
#
_symmetry.space_group_name_H-M   'P 1'
#
loop_
_entity.id
_entity.type
_entity.pdbx_description
1 polymer ?
#
loop_
_entity_poly.entity_id
_entity_poly.type
_entity_poly.pdbx_seq_one_letter_code
_entity_poly.pdbx_strand_id
1 'polypeptide(L)'
;TPVNKIFVQDYRKKYGRYPTFYAAQSYDTIMLIDSAVRAVNGNLRDKDGMRTAMRRAAFPSVRGPFKYGNNHFPIQNFYLRKVVKDSEGNYTTNVVKTVYTNHQDTYAKDCKMSW
;
A
#
# COMPACT_ATOMS: atom_id res chain seq x y z
N THR A 1 7.75 7.76 -3.40
CA THR A 1 7.92 6.92 -4.60
C THR A 1 7.37 7.64 -5.83
N PRO A 2 7.84 7.36 -7.06
CA PRO A 2 7.27 7.94 -8.28
C PRO A 2 5.77 7.66 -8.42
N VAL A 3 5.33 6.45 -8.12
CA VAL A 3 3.91 6.06 -8.16
C VAL A 3 3.06 6.88 -7.20
N ASN A 4 3.56 7.16 -6.00
CA ASN A 4 2.84 8.03 -5.05
C ASN A 4 2.66 9.45 -5.59
N LYS A 5 3.67 10.01 -6.26
CA LYS A 5 3.56 11.36 -6.85
C LYS A 5 2.46 11.41 -7.90
N ILE A 6 2.41 10.44 -8.80
CA ILE A 6 1.36 10.34 -9.84
C ILE A 6 -0.01 10.20 -9.17
N PHE A 7 -0.16 9.29 -8.23
CA PHE A 7 -1.40 9.09 -7.48
C PHE A 7 -1.90 10.39 -6.81
N VAL A 8 -1.01 11.12 -6.12
CA VAL A 8 -1.37 12.38 -5.46
C VAL A 8 -1.80 13.44 -6.46
N GLN A 9 -1.08 13.57 -7.59
CA GLN A 9 -1.41 14.53 -8.63
C GLN A 9 -2.78 14.24 -9.26
N ASP A 10 -3.03 13.00 -9.65
CA ASP A 10 -4.29 12.58 -10.28
C ASP A 10 -5.46 12.71 -9.31
N TYR A 11 -5.26 12.35 -8.05
CA TYR A 11 -6.27 12.50 -7.01
C TYR A 11 -6.63 13.97 -6.80
N ARG A 12 -5.63 14.87 -6.70
CA ARG A 12 -5.86 16.32 -6.58
C ARG A 12 -6.59 16.88 -7.79
N LYS A 13 -6.18 16.49 -9.01
CA LYS A 13 -6.83 16.91 -10.25
C LYS A 13 -8.30 16.50 -10.28
N LYS A 14 -8.61 15.30 -9.80
CA LYS A 14 -9.97 14.75 -9.83
C LYS A 14 -10.87 15.27 -8.71
N TYR A 15 -10.33 15.45 -7.50
CA TYR A 15 -11.12 15.71 -6.30
C TYR A 15 -10.84 17.08 -5.64
N GLY A 16 -9.91 17.86 -6.14
CA GLY A 16 -9.55 19.19 -5.62
C GLY A 16 -8.89 19.19 -4.24
N ARG A 17 -8.46 18.04 -3.74
CA ARG A 17 -7.87 17.90 -2.40
C ARG A 17 -6.82 16.79 -2.35
N TYR A 18 -5.97 16.81 -1.33
CA TYR A 18 -5.01 15.72 -1.09
C TYR A 18 -5.70 14.40 -0.75
N PRO A 19 -5.15 13.26 -1.21
CA PRO A 19 -5.65 11.94 -0.83
C PRO A 19 -5.39 11.70 0.66
N THR A 20 -6.35 11.00 1.29
CA THR A 20 -6.19 10.49 2.66
C THR A 20 -5.42 9.17 2.67
N PHE A 21 -5.03 8.71 3.87
CA PHE A 21 -4.49 7.38 4.06
C PHE A 21 -5.42 6.27 3.52
N TYR A 22 -6.72 6.42 3.71
CA TYR A 22 -7.71 5.47 3.20
C TYR A 22 -7.78 5.45 1.68
N ALA A 23 -7.64 6.61 1.02
CA ALA A 23 -7.57 6.69 -0.42
C ALA A 23 -6.34 5.94 -0.97
N ALA A 24 -5.19 6.06 -0.31
CA ALA A 24 -3.99 5.33 -0.67
C ALA A 24 -4.16 3.80 -0.49
N GLN A 25 -4.81 3.37 0.59
CA GLN A 25 -5.09 1.95 0.82
C GLN A 25 -6.05 1.38 -0.23
N SER A 26 -7.12 2.11 -0.55
CA SER A 26 -8.09 1.67 -1.56
C SER A 26 -7.44 1.56 -2.94
N TYR A 27 -6.58 2.51 -3.29
CA TYR A 27 -5.81 2.44 -4.54
C TYR A 27 -4.92 1.19 -4.58
N ASP A 28 -4.13 0.96 -3.54
CA ASP A 28 -3.26 -0.22 -3.44
C ASP A 28 -4.06 -1.54 -3.48
N THR A 29 -5.26 -1.58 -2.88
CA THR A 29 -6.14 -2.76 -2.93
C THR A 29 -6.53 -3.12 -4.36
N ILE A 30 -6.89 -2.13 -5.17
CA ILE A 30 -7.23 -2.37 -6.58
C ILE A 30 -5.99 -2.79 -7.38
N MET A 31 -4.84 -2.18 -7.12
CA MET A 31 -3.58 -2.57 -7.78
C MET A 31 -3.15 -3.99 -7.41
N LEU A 32 -3.38 -4.41 -6.16
CA LEU A 32 -3.14 -5.79 -5.71
C LEU A 32 -4.03 -6.78 -6.50
N ILE A 33 -5.33 -6.49 -6.60
CA ILE A 33 -6.28 -7.32 -7.33
C ILE A 33 -5.90 -7.39 -8.82
N ASP A 34 -5.61 -6.25 -9.45
CA ASP A 34 -5.17 -6.19 -10.85
C ASP A 34 -3.93 -7.05 -11.08
N SER A 35 -2.93 -6.95 -10.20
CA SER A 35 -1.71 -7.75 -10.30
C SER A 35 -2.00 -9.25 -10.21
N ALA A 36 -2.94 -9.66 -9.37
CA ALA A 36 -3.32 -11.05 -9.21
C ALA A 36 -4.10 -11.56 -10.44
N VAL A 37 -5.03 -10.76 -10.96
CA VAL A 37 -5.79 -11.10 -12.19
C VAL A 37 -4.85 -11.27 -13.38
N ARG A 38 -3.88 -10.39 -13.53
CA ARG A 38 -2.86 -10.50 -14.60
C ARG A 38 -2.01 -11.77 -14.43
N ALA A 39 -1.63 -12.11 -13.20
CA ALA A 39 -0.80 -13.27 -12.92
C ALA A 39 -1.48 -14.60 -13.29
N VAL A 40 -2.81 -14.65 -13.27
CA VAL A 40 -3.59 -15.82 -13.70
C VAL A 40 -4.19 -15.66 -15.10
N ASN A 41 -3.69 -14.70 -15.90
CA ASN A 41 -4.17 -14.42 -17.26
C ASN A 41 -5.70 -14.24 -17.35
N GLY A 42 -6.31 -13.61 -16.35
CA GLY A 42 -7.75 -13.38 -16.30
C GLY A 42 -8.58 -14.59 -15.88
N ASN A 43 -7.97 -15.74 -15.58
CA ASN A 43 -8.71 -16.93 -15.15
C ASN A 43 -9.09 -16.85 -13.66
N LEU A 44 -10.19 -16.17 -13.36
CA LEU A 44 -10.68 -16.00 -11.98
C LEU A 44 -11.18 -17.30 -11.32
N ARG A 45 -11.29 -18.41 -12.06
CA ARG A 45 -11.61 -19.73 -11.50
C ARG A 45 -10.41 -20.38 -10.81
N ASP A 46 -9.20 -19.98 -11.20
CA ASP A 46 -7.96 -20.40 -10.54
C ASP A 46 -7.78 -19.67 -9.22
N LYS A 47 -8.49 -20.13 -8.19
CA LYS A 47 -8.50 -19.51 -6.86
C LYS A 47 -7.17 -19.61 -6.13
N ASP A 48 -6.43 -20.68 -6.34
CA ASP A 48 -5.14 -20.89 -5.68
C ASP A 48 -4.06 -20.03 -6.36
N GLY A 49 -4.08 -19.91 -7.68
CA GLY A 49 -3.24 -18.97 -8.40
C GLY A 49 -3.51 -17.52 -7.98
N MET A 50 -4.79 -17.13 -7.84
CA MET A 50 -5.18 -15.81 -7.34
C MET A 50 -4.66 -15.56 -5.93
N ARG A 51 -4.83 -16.49 -4.99
CA ARG A 51 -4.32 -16.35 -3.62
C ARG A 51 -2.78 -16.20 -3.61
N THR A 52 -2.10 -17.05 -4.36
CA THR A 52 -0.64 -17.01 -4.48
C THR A 52 -0.16 -15.67 -5.03
N ALA A 53 -0.81 -15.16 -6.06
CA ALA A 53 -0.48 -13.87 -6.67
C ALA A 53 -0.73 -12.69 -5.70
N MET A 54 -1.87 -12.70 -4.97
CA MET A 54 -2.13 -11.68 -3.95
C MET A 54 -1.06 -11.67 -2.84
N ARG A 55 -0.60 -12.83 -2.40
CA ARG A 55 0.46 -12.95 -1.41
C ARG A 55 1.79 -12.37 -1.86
N ARG A 56 2.11 -12.49 -3.16
CA ARG A 56 3.31 -11.87 -3.74
C ARG A 56 3.26 -10.36 -3.73
N ALA A 57 2.05 -9.77 -3.80
CA ALA A 57 1.85 -8.33 -3.87
C ALA A 57 2.73 -7.65 -4.95
N ALA A 58 2.75 -8.21 -6.17
CA ALA A 58 3.65 -7.79 -7.25
C ALA A 58 3.14 -6.52 -7.95
N PHE A 59 3.02 -5.43 -7.20
CA PHE A 59 2.64 -4.12 -7.73
C PHE A 59 3.40 -3.00 -7.00
N PRO A 60 3.59 -1.84 -7.64
CA PRO A 60 4.24 -0.69 -7.03
C PRO A 60 3.26 0.04 -6.10
N SER A 61 3.33 -0.19 -4.79
CA SER A 61 2.49 0.47 -3.80
C SER A 61 2.75 1.97 -3.71
N VAL A 62 1.68 2.76 -3.61
CA VAL A 62 1.77 4.21 -3.35
C VAL A 62 2.25 4.54 -1.95
N ARG A 63 2.20 3.58 -1.02
CA ARG A 63 2.67 3.72 0.35
C ARG A 63 4.14 3.37 0.55
N GLY A 64 4.80 2.86 -0.47
CA GLY A 64 6.17 2.37 -0.44
C GLY A 64 6.27 0.85 -0.47
N PRO A 65 7.48 0.29 -0.51
CA PRO A 65 7.67 -1.14 -0.57
C PRO A 65 7.18 -1.83 0.70
N PHE A 66 6.54 -2.99 0.53
CA PHE A 66 6.14 -3.88 1.62
C PHE A 66 6.12 -5.32 1.12
N LYS A 67 6.01 -6.26 2.05
CA LYS A 67 5.68 -7.66 1.78
C LYS A 67 4.73 -8.17 2.85
N TYR A 68 3.96 -9.19 2.56
CA TYR A 68 3.11 -9.81 3.58
C TYR A 68 3.91 -10.74 4.49
N GLY A 69 3.64 -10.66 5.80
CA GLY A 69 4.06 -11.64 6.79
C GLY A 69 3.18 -12.89 6.76
N ASN A 70 3.53 -13.90 7.57
CA ASN A 70 2.78 -15.16 7.68
C ASN A 70 1.31 -14.98 8.11
N ASN A 71 1.02 -13.93 8.86
CA ASN A 71 -0.32 -13.55 9.31
C ASN A 71 -1.05 -12.59 8.34
N HIS A 72 -0.56 -12.44 7.12
CA HIS A 72 -1.07 -11.55 6.08
C HIS A 72 -1.05 -10.05 6.42
N PHE A 73 -0.41 -9.66 7.53
CA PHE A 73 -0.11 -8.25 7.81
C PHE A 73 1.11 -7.80 7.01
N PRO A 74 1.12 -6.55 6.53
CA PRO A 74 2.26 -6.04 5.80
C PRO A 74 3.46 -5.79 6.72
N ILE A 75 4.63 -6.26 6.29
CA ILE A 75 5.92 -5.84 6.84
C ILE A 75 6.32 -4.60 6.09
N GLN A 76 6.35 -3.45 6.77
CA GLN A 76 6.50 -2.14 6.12
C GLN A 76 7.21 -1.14 7.03
N ASN A 77 7.56 0.01 6.45
CA ASN A 77 8.10 1.12 7.22
C ASN A 77 6.97 1.94 7.87
N PHE A 78 7.25 2.49 9.04
CA PHE A 78 6.38 3.45 9.71
C PHE A 78 7.09 4.80 9.85
N TYR A 79 6.36 5.88 9.61
CA TYR A 79 6.90 7.23 9.52
C TYR A 79 6.21 8.16 10.50
N LEU A 80 7.00 8.99 11.19
CA LEU A 80 6.48 10.17 11.87
C LEU A 80 6.22 11.25 10.81
N ARG A 81 5.01 11.80 10.80
CA ARG A 81 4.62 12.84 9.86
C ARG A 81 4.17 14.09 10.62
N LYS A 82 4.48 15.26 10.07
CA LYS A 82 4.03 16.56 10.58
C LYS A 82 3.01 17.15 9.61
N VAL A 83 1.91 17.67 10.16
CA VAL A 83 0.95 18.46 9.36
C VAL A 83 1.58 19.80 9.03
N VAL A 84 1.52 20.18 7.77
CA VAL A 84 2.05 21.44 7.24
C VAL A 84 1.06 22.05 6.25
N LYS A 85 1.20 23.35 5.95
CA LYS A 85 0.56 23.97 4.79
C LYS A 85 1.51 23.95 3.60
N ASP A 86 0.99 23.66 2.42
CA ASP A 86 1.73 23.83 1.16
C ASP A 86 1.76 25.31 0.73
N SER A 87 2.39 25.58 -0.42
CA SER A 87 2.48 26.95 -0.98
C SER A 87 1.13 27.55 -1.39
N GLU A 88 0.10 26.73 -1.55
CA GLU A 88 -1.25 27.13 -1.90
C GLU A 88 -2.16 27.28 -0.66
N GLY A 89 -1.61 27.04 0.56
CA GLY A 89 -2.33 27.11 1.83
C GLY A 89 -3.11 25.85 2.21
N ASN A 90 -3.02 24.76 1.43
CA ASN A 90 -3.70 23.52 1.73
C ASN A 90 -2.94 22.69 2.78
N TYR A 91 -3.66 22.05 3.66
CA TYR A 91 -3.05 21.15 4.63
C TYR A 91 -2.59 19.83 3.97
N THR A 92 -1.36 19.45 4.25
CA THR A 92 -0.73 18.20 3.84
C THR A 92 0.16 17.66 4.96
N THR A 93 0.88 16.57 4.72
CA THR A 93 1.81 16.01 5.71
C THR A 93 3.17 15.76 5.11
N ASN A 94 4.22 16.15 5.83
CA ASN A 94 5.60 15.81 5.48
C ASN A 94 6.14 14.73 6.41
N VAL A 95 6.96 13.82 5.85
CA VAL A 95 7.71 12.83 6.63
C VAL A 95 8.81 13.53 7.40
N VAL A 96 8.83 13.36 8.72
CA VAL A 96 9.87 13.89 9.61
C VAL A 96 11.00 12.88 9.76
N LYS A 97 10.64 11.62 10.04
CA LYS A 97 11.60 10.51 10.16
C LYS A 97 10.91 9.15 9.98
N THR A 98 11.70 8.14 9.66
CA THR A 98 11.28 6.75 9.77
C THR A 98 11.39 6.31 11.23
N VAL A 99 10.28 5.85 11.81
CA VAL A 99 10.21 5.38 13.20
C VAL A 99 10.61 3.91 13.27
N TYR A 100 10.05 3.10 12.35
CA TYR A 100 10.38 1.68 12.21
C TYR A 100 10.67 1.35 10.75
N THR A 101 11.69 0.52 10.53
CA THR A 101 12.05 0.00 9.22
C THR A 101 11.71 -1.49 9.16
N ASN A 102 10.99 -1.91 8.10
CA ASN A 102 10.57 -3.30 7.90
C ASN A 102 9.91 -3.90 9.17
N HIS A 103 9.05 -3.11 9.81
CA HIS A 103 8.37 -3.55 11.02
C HIS A 103 7.35 -4.65 10.68
N GLN A 104 7.48 -5.77 11.40
CA GLN A 104 6.54 -6.87 11.36
C GLN A 104 5.66 -6.84 12.62
N ASP A 105 4.42 -7.29 12.49
CA ASP A 105 3.53 -7.48 13.63
C ASP A 105 4.20 -8.34 14.71
N THR A 106 4.21 -7.84 15.94
CA THR A 106 4.84 -8.48 17.11
C THR A 106 4.31 -9.88 17.37
N TYR A 107 3.05 -10.14 17.05
CA TYR A 107 2.39 -11.43 17.27
C TYR A 107 2.45 -12.37 16.06
N ALA A 108 3.14 -11.97 14.99
CA ALA A 108 3.27 -12.81 13.79
C ALA A 108 3.82 -14.22 14.09
N LYS A 109 4.76 -14.33 15.04
CA LYS A 109 5.34 -15.60 15.48
C LYS A 109 4.33 -16.58 16.10
N ASP A 110 3.25 -16.05 16.69
CA ASP A 110 2.22 -16.83 17.37
C ASP A 110 1.07 -17.22 16.41
N CYS A 111 1.08 -16.67 15.20
CA CYS A 111 0.09 -16.95 14.18
C CYS A 111 0.38 -18.30 13.50
N LYS A 112 -0.60 -19.21 13.58
CA LYS A 112 -0.52 -20.55 12.98
C LYS A 112 -0.90 -20.60 11.49
N MET A 113 -1.16 -19.45 10.87
CA MET A 113 -1.46 -19.40 9.44
C MET A 113 -0.26 -19.85 8.62
N SER A 114 -0.52 -20.72 7.65
CA SER A 114 0.45 -21.12 6.63
C SER A 114 0.04 -20.58 5.27
N TRP A 115 1.03 -20.36 4.43
CA TRP A 115 0.83 -19.90 3.06
C TRP A 115 0.45 -21.06 2.13
#